data_c92b8012135ad3229072a140a0596738
#
_entry.id   c92b8012135ad3229072a140a0596738
#
_cell.length_a   1.000
_cell.length_b   1.000
_cell.length_c   1.000
_cell.angle_alpha   90.00
_cell.angle_beta   90.00
_cell.angle_gamma   90.00
#
_symmetry.space_group_name_H-M   'P 1'
#
loop_
_entity.id
_entity.type
_entity.pdbx_description
1 polymer ?
#
loop_
_entity_poly.entity_id
_entity_poly.type
_entity_poly.pdbx_seq_one_letter_code
_entity_poly.pdbx_strand_id
1 'polypeptide(L)'
;MKVLGIIPTRYKSSRFPGKPLADICGKPMIWWVYNRAIKAETLTEVYVATDDERIYNACKENDINVIMTSDTHKTGTDRIGEVARKIPADLYVNIQGDEPMIEPETINKAVYPFFENPDLQITNLMTKIKDPVDVVNFTVPKVITNADNIGVYLTRSTAPYPKGSIDYSYYKQVCVYGFKPEALQFYCSSPRGKIESIEDIEILRFIEAGYRVQYIEVDSETVAVLSLIHI
;
A
#
# COMPACT_ATOMS: atom_id res chain seq x y z
N MET A 1 17.95 -1.11 -12.03
CA MET A 1 17.40 -0.85 -10.69
C MET A 1 16.78 -2.14 -10.18
N LYS A 2 17.16 -2.62 -8.99
CA LYS A 2 16.55 -3.77 -8.33
C LYS A 2 15.30 -3.27 -7.58
N VAL A 3 14.13 -3.78 -7.95
CA VAL A 3 12.84 -3.39 -7.37
C VAL A 3 12.19 -4.60 -6.70
N LEU A 4 11.92 -4.51 -5.40
CA LEU A 4 11.26 -5.57 -4.65
C LEU A 4 9.79 -5.23 -4.36
N GLY A 5 8.88 -6.09 -4.80
CA GLY A 5 7.49 -6.09 -4.35
C GLY A 5 7.38 -6.79 -3.00
N ILE A 6 6.83 -6.12 -2.01
CA ILE A 6 6.61 -6.70 -0.68
C ILE A 6 5.13 -6.70 -0.37
N ILE A 7 4.61 -7.87 0.02
CA ILE A 7 3.22 -8.06 0.43
C ILE A 7 3.20 -8.29 1.95
N PRO A 8 3.07 -7.23 2.77
CA PRO A 8 3.00 -7.38 4.22
C PRO A 8 1.69 -8.05 4.62
N THR A 9 1.78 -9.11 5.40
CA THR A 9 0.61 -9.87 5.86
C THR A 9 0.72 -10.20 7.34
N ARG A 10 -0.43 -10.23 8.01
CA ARG A 10 -0.54 -10.70 9.39
C ARG A 10 -1.77 -11.60 9.55
N TYR A 11 -1.68 -12.57 10.43
CA TYR A 11 -2.82 -13.43 10.75
C TYR A 11 -3.85 -12.69 11.63
N LYS A 12 -3.37 -11.91 12.59
CA LYS A 12 -4.20 -11.16 13.54
C LYS A 12 -4.85 -9.97 12.83
N SER A 13 -6.14 -10.08 12.57
CA SER A 13 -6.99 -9.00 12.06
C SER A 13 -8.25 -8.95 12.90
N SER A 14 -8.66 -7.75 13.34
CA SER A 14 -9.86 -7.59 14.19
C SER A 14 -11.17 -7.95 13.47
N ARG A 15 -11.25 -7.67 12.18
CA ARG A 15 -12.44 -7.89 11.35
C ARG A 15 -12.48 -9.26 10.70
N PHE A 16 -11.33 -9.83 10.37
CA PHE A 16 -11.21 -11.11 9.67
C PHE A 16 -9.87 -11.79 10.01
N PRO A 17 -9.78 -12.50 11.15
CA PRO A 17 -8.59 -13.28 11.51
C PRO A 17 -8.27 -14.33 10.46
N GLY A 18 -6.99 -14.47 10.10
CA GLY A 18 -6.57 -15.43 9.07
C GLY A 18 -6.90 -15.03 7.64
N LYS A 19 -7.32 -13.79 7.40
CA LYS A 19 -7.70 -13.28 6.08
C LYS A 19 -6.74 -13.69 4.93
N PRO A 20 -5.41 -13.63 5.06
CA PRO A 20 -4.50 -14.05 3.98
C PRO A 20 -4.65 -15.52 3.57
N LEU A 21 -5.16 -16.36 4.46
CA LEU A 21 -5.38 -17.79 4.24
C LEU A 21 -6.82 -18.13 3.86
N ALA A 22 -7.70 -17.14 3.73
CA ALA A 22 -9.07 -17.37 3.29
C ALA A 22 -9.08 -18.02 1.91
N ASP A 23 -9.87 -19.08 1.78
CA ASP A 23 -10.01 -19.79 0.50
C ASP A 23 -10.78 -18.93 -0.51
N ILE A 24 -10.20 -18.72 -1.67
CA ILE A 24 -10.83 -18.10 -2.83
C ILE A 24 -10.61 -19.06 -4.00
N CYS A 25 -11.68 -19.73 -4.45
CA CYS A 25 -11.63 -20.66 -5.56
C CYS A 25 -10.53 -21.74 -5.41
N GLY A 26 -10.37 -22.31 -4.21
CA GLY A 26 -9.45 -23.42 -3.93
C GLY A 26 -7.99 -23.00 -3.70
N LYS A 27 -7.72 -21.69 -3.53
CA LYS A 27 -6.40 -21.16 -3.20
C LYS A 27 -6.52 -20.09 -2.10
N PRO A 28 -5.50 -19.98 -1.21
CA PRO A 28 -5.51 -18.92 -0.20
C PRO A 28 -5.43 -17.53 -0.86
N MET A 29 -6.08 -16.52 -0.29
CA MET A 29 -6.12 -15.16 -0.84
C MET A 29 -4.73 -14.62 -1.17
N ILE A 30 -3.72 -14.89 -0.31
CA ILE A 30 -2.34 -14.43 -0.54
C ILE A 30 -1.73 -15.00 -1.83
N TRP A 31 -2.16 -16.19 -2.27
CA TRP A 31 -1.72 -16.77 -3.54
C TRP A 31 -2.18 -15.92 -4.73
N TRP A 32 -3.42 -15.42 -4.68
CA TRP A 32 -3.96 -14.57 -5.74
C TRP A 32 -3.20 -13.24 -5.82
N VAL A 33 -2.98 -12.57 -4.68
CA VAL A 33 -2.23 -11.32 -4.63
C VAL A 33 -0.81 -11.53 -5.17
N TYR A 34 -0.10 -12.57 -4.70
CA TYR A 34 1.27 -12.86 -5.14
C TYR A 34 1.35 -13.14 -6.63
N ASN A 35 0.44 -13.98 -7.17
CA ASN A 35 0.42 -14.35 -8.59
C ASN A 35 0.02 -13.18 -9.51
N ARG A 36 -0.63 -12.15 -8.98
CA ARG A 36 -0.84 -10.90 -9.69
C ARG A 36 0.42 -10.03 -9.63
N ALA A 37 1.00 -9.90 -8.46
CA ALA A 37 2.18 -9.05 -8.24
C ALA A 37 3.40 -9.48 -9.07
N ILE A 38 3.68 -10.77 -9.19
CA ILE A 38 4.82 -11.28 -10.00
C ILE A 38 4.68 -11.02 -11.51
N LYS A 39 3.50 -10.61 -11.99
CA LYS A 39 3.28 -10.21 -13.39
C LYS A 39 3.60 -8.75 -13.66
N ALA A 40 3.87 -7.96 -12.62
CA ALA A 40 4.30 -6.57 -12.79
C ALA A 40 5.73 -6.55 -13.32
N GLU A 41 5.92 -6.00 -14.51
CA GLU A 41 7.20 -6.05 -15.24
C GLU A 41 8.31 -5.21 -14.60
N THR A 42 7.92 -4.23 -13.77
CA THR A 42 8.87 -3.38 -13.05
C THR A 42 9.50 -4.05 -11.83
N LEU A 43 8.91 -5.15 -11.34
CA LEU A 43 9.40 -5.85 -10.16
C LEU A 43 10.46 -6.90 -10.53
N THR A 44 11.58 -6.87 -9.82
CA THR A 44 12.64 -7.88 -9.96
C THR A 44 12.27 -9.17 -9.21
N GLU A 45 11.72 -9.03 -8.02
CA GLU A 45 11.31 -10.12 -7.14
C GLU A 45 10.12 -9.67 -6.30
N VAL A 46 9.30 -10.62 -5.85
CA VAL A 46 8.18 -10.38 -4.93
C VAL A 46 8.32 -11.29 -3.72
N TYR A 47 8.05 -10.73 -2.53
CA TYR A 47 8.06 -11.47 -1.27
C TYR A 47 6.81 -11.19 -0.44
N VAL A 48 6.24 -12.23 0.15
CA VAL A 48 5.31 -12.11 1.26
C VAL A 48 6.12 -11.91 2.54
N ALA A 49 5.76 -10.92 3.35
CA ALA A 49 6.39 -10.66 4.63
C ALA A 49 5.38 -10.89 5.76
N THR A 50 5.64 -11.84 6.64
CA THR A 50 4.71 -12.26 7.69
C THR A 50 5.39 -12.55 9.02
N ASP A 51 4.64 -12.43 10.11
CA ASP A 51 5.02 -12.81 11.47
C ASP A 51 4.36 -14.13 11.94
N ASP A 52 3.64 -14.82 11.05
CA ASP A 52 2.82 -15.97 11.40
C ASP A 52 3.24 -17.22 10.63
N GLU A 53 3.57 -18.29 11.36
CA GLU A 53 4.03 -19.54 10.79
C GLU A 53 3.01 -20.20 9.85
N ARG A 54 1.70 -20.02 10.12
CA ARG A 54 0.64 -20.59 9.27
C ARG A 54 0.66 -19.96 7.88
N ILE A 55 0.86 -18.61 7.81
CA ILE A 55 0.99 -17.90 6.54
C ILE A 55 2.29 -18.30 5.86
N TYR A 56 3.38 -18.38 6.62
CA TYR A 56 4.69 -18.80 6.11
C TYR A 56 4.61 -20.20 5.47
N ASN A 57 4.03 -21.17 6.15
CA ASN A 57 3.89 -22.54 5.66
C ASN A 57 3.00 -22.61 4.43
N ALA A 58 1.84 -21.93 4.44
CA ALA A 58 0.96 -21.85 3.28
C ALA A 58 1.66 -21.23 2.05
N CYS A 59 2.51 -20.23 2.25
CA CYS A 59 3.34 -19.67 1.18
C CYS A 59 4.30 -20.71 0.62
N LYS A 60 5.01 -21.46 1.50
CA LYS A 60 5.94 -22.52 1.08
C LYS A 60 5.25 -23.65 0.30
N GLU A 61 4.07 -24.08 0.75
CA GLU A 61 3.27 -25.09 0.08
C GLU A 61 2.76 -24.67 -1.31
N ASN A 62 2.73 -23.36 -1.58
CA ASN A 62 2.28 -22.80 -2.85
C ASN A 62 3.41 -22.13 -3.66
N ASP A 63 4.68 -22.45 -3.38
CA ASP A 63 5.87 -21.92 -4.07
C ASP A 63 5.95 -20.38 -4.08
N ILE A 64 5.46 -19.73 -3.02
CA ILE A 64 5.50 -18.29 -2.83
C ILE A 64 6.77 -17.90 -2.05
N ASN A 65 7.54 -16.93 -2.56
CA ASN A 65 8.65 -16.36 -1.81
C ASN A 65 8.14 -15.69 -0.54
N VAL A 66 8.64 -16.12 0.60
CA VAL A 66 8.18 -15.63 1.90
C VAL A 66 9.35 -15.39 2.84
N ILE A 67 9.23 -14.35 3.66
CA ILE A 67 10.21 -13.99 4.67
C ILE A 67 9.51 -13.80 6.03
N MET A 68 10.07 -14.43 7.07
CA MET A 68 9.62 -14.19 8.45
C MET A 68 10.14 -12.83 8.94
N THR A 69 9.25 -12.10 9.59
CA THR A 69 9.50 -10.78 10.18
C THR A 69 8.98 -10.74 11.62
N SER A 70 9.42 -9.75 12.38
CA SER A 70 8.97 -9.58 13.77
C SER A 70 7.46 -9.38 13.87
N ASP A 71 6.88 -9.87 14.96
CA ASP A 71 5.49 -9.64 15.37
C ASP A 71 5.27 -8.28 16.07
N THR A 72 6.36 -7.55 16.34
CA THR A 72 6.34 -6.23 16.99
C THR A 72 5.96 -5.07 16.07
N HIS A 73 5.93 -5.30 14.75
CA HIS A 73 5.59 -4.27 13.78
C HIS A 73 4.15 -3.80 13.92
N LYS A 74 3.98 -2.48 14.01
CA LYS A 74 2.67 -1.85 14.15
C LYS A 74 1.98 -1.66 12.80
N THR A 75 2.76 -1.45 11.74
CA THR A 75 2.26 -1.13 10.41
C THR A 75 2.86 -2.04 9.33
N GLY A 76 2.24 -2.04 8.14
CA GLY A 76 2.79 -2.72 6.96
C GLY A 76 4.12 -2.12 6.54
N THR A 77 4.26 -0.81 6.59
CA THR A 77 5.48 -0.09 6.23
C THR A 77 6.65 -0.40 7.17
N ASP A 78 6.43 -0.55 8.49
CA ASP A 78 7.46 -1.03 9.43
C ASP A 78 7.99 -2.42 9.03
N ARG A 79 7.08 -3.32 8.62
CA ARG A 79 7.43 -4.68 8.19
C ARG A 79 8.28 -4.66 6.92
N ILE A 80 7.94 -3.80 5.96
CA ILE A 80 8.75 -3.59 4.74
C ILE A 80 10.14 -3.08 5.10
N GLY A 81 10.25 -2.18 6.06
CA GLY A 81 11.53 -1.69 6.54
C GLY A 81 12.41 -2.79 7.14
N GLU A 82 11.85 -3.81 7.80
CA GLU A 82 12.62 -4.98 8.22
C GLU A 82 13.11 -5.80 7.02
N VAL A 83 12.24 -6.01 6.01
CA VAL A 83 12.63 -6.70 4.78
C VAL A 83 13.77 -5.95 4.08
N ALA A 84 13.70 -4.62 4.02
CA ALA A 84 14.72 -3.78 3.40
C ALA A 84 16.11 -3.94 4.06
N ARG A 85 16.16 -4.16 5.38
CA ARG A 85 17.40 -4.48 6.08
C ARG A 85 17.95 -5.88 5.79
N LYS A 86 17.08 -6.83 5.43
CA LYS A 86 17.44 -8.24 5.13
C LYS A 86 17.79 -8.45 3.67
N ILE A 87 17.09 -7.77 2.76
CA ILE A 87 17.25 -7.91 1.30
C ILE A 87 17.42 -6.52 0.68
N PRO A 88 18.68 -6.08 0.45
CA PRO A 88 18.95 -4.78 -0.17
C PRO A 88 18.39 -4.68 -1.59
N ALA A 89 17.77 -3.56 -1.91
CA ALA A 89 17.27 -3.19 -3.23
C ALA A 89 17.28 -1.67 -3.41
N ASP A 90 17.10 -1.22 -4.64
CA ASP A 90 17.06 0.20 -4.98
C ASP A 90 15.67 0.83 -4.71
N LEU A 91 14.62 0.00 -4.71
CA LEU A 91 13.24 0.40 -4.49
C LEU A 91 12.43 -0.74 -3.86
N TYR A 92 11.53 -0.40 -2.97
CA TYR A 92 10.56 -1.31 -2.35
C TYR A 92 9.14 -0.87 -2.66
N VAL A 93 8.32 -1.80 -3.14
CA VAL A 93 6.92 -1.54 -3.45
C VAL A 93 6.04 -2.27 -2.44
N ASN A 94 5.24 -1.51 -1.69
CA ASN A 94 4.21 -2.06 -0.81
C ASN A 94 2.99 -2.45 -1.63
N ILE A 95 2.59 -3.72 -1.55
CA ILE A 95 1.41 -4.26 -2.22
C ILE A 95 0.49 -4.84 -1.14
N GLN A 96 -0.76 -4.39 -1.08
CA GLN A 96 -1.68 -4.83 -0.03
C GLN A 96 -2.06 -6.30 -0.18
N GLY A 97 -1.90 -7.05 0.91
CA GLY A 97 -2.21 -8.48 0.95
C GLY A 97 -3.71 -8.83 0.92
N ASP A 98 -4.58 -7.84 0.80
CA ASP A 98 -6.04 -8.00 0.73
C ASP A 98 -6.67 -7.52 -0.58
N GLU A 99 -5.85 -7.32 -1.61
CA GLU A 99 -6.31 -6.96 -2.97
C GLU A 99 -6.03 -8.09 -3.97
N PRO A 100 -6.78 -9.21 -3.94
CA PRO A 100 -6.52 -10.38 -4.80
C PRO A 100 -6.73 -10.10 -6.29
N MET A 101 -7.40 -9.00 -6.62
CA MET A 101 -7.67 -8.56 -8.00
C MET A 101 -6.75 -7.42 -8.46
N ILE A 102 -5.68 -7.11 -7.70
CA ILE A 102 -4.77 -6.02 -8.08
C ILE A 102 -4.24 -6.21 -9.50
N GLU A 103 -4.29 -5.16 -10.31
CA GLU A 103 -3.76 -5.20 -11.66
C GLU A 103 -2.23 -4.99 -11.66
N PRO A 104 -1.44 -5.83 -12.39
CA PRO A 104 0.00 -5.67 -12.48
C PRO A 104 0.43 -4.27 -12.94
N GLU A 105 -0.32 -3.68 -13.87
CA GLU A 105 -0.07 -2.33 -14.36
C GLU A 105 -0.25 -1.26 -13.28
N THR A 106 -1.16 -1.45 -12.35
CA THR A 106 -1.30 -0.56 -11.19
C THR A 106 -0.03 -0.57 -10.34
N ILE A 107 0.61 -1.73 -10.18
CA ILE A 107 1.90 -1.84 -9.47
C ILE A 107 2.99 -1.13 -10.25
N ASN A 108 3.07 -1.33 -11.58
CA ASN A 108 4.06 -0.68 -12.45
C ASN A 108 4.00 0.84 -12.35
N LYS A 109 2.80 1.42 -12.32
CA LYS A 109 2.59 2.88 -12.20
C LYS A 109 3.19 3.49 -10.94
N ALA A 110 3.30 2.72 -9.85
CA ALA A 110 3.98 3.19 -8.64
C ALA A 110 5.51 3.27 -8.80
N VAL A 111 6.08 2.58 -9.80
CA VAL A 111 7.52 2.44 -10.02
C VAL A 111 8.03 3.37 -11.12
N TYR A 112 7.28 3.54 -12.21
CA TYR A 112 7.74 4.31 -13.37
C TYR A 112 8.31 5.70 -13.05
N PRO A 113 7.73 6.51 -12.13
CA PRO A 113 8.27 7.82 -11.82
C PRO A 113 9.72 7.81 -11.30
N PHE A 114 10.16 6.72 -10.68
CA PHE A 114 11.54 6.60 -10.19
C PHE A 114 12.57 6.41 -11.31
N PHE A 115 12.16 5.95 -12.49
CA PHE A 115 13.03 5.89 -13.65
C PHE A 115 13.26 7.27 -14.27
N GLU A 116 12.26 8.16 -14.16
CA GLU A 116 12.30 9.51 -14.72
C GLU A 116 12.93 10.52 -13.77
N ASN A 117 12.73 10.31 -12.46
CA ASN A 117 13.21 11.21 -11.41
C ASN A 117 13.99 10.43 -10.33
N PRO A 118 15.33 10.39 -10.41
CA PRO A 118 16.18 9.70 -9.43
C PRO A 118 16.10 10.25 -8.01
N ASP A 119 15.72 11.53 -7.84
CA ASP A 119 15.62 12.20 -6.53
C ASP A 119 14.29 11.88 -5.82
N LEU A 120 13.36 11.25 -6.52
CA LEU A 120 12.09 10.86 -5.96
C LEU A 120 12.29 9.80 -4.85
N GLN A 121 11.67 10.05 -3.70
CA GLN A 121 11.82 9.17 -2.53
C GLN A 121 10.59 8.30 -2.30
N ILE A 122 9.40 8.81 -2.63
CA ILE A 122 8.13 8.16 -2.29
C ILE A 122 7.10 8.40 -3.39
N THR A 123 6.44 7.32 -3.79
CA THR A 123 5.21 7.38 -4.60
C THR A 123 4.04 6.77 -3.85
N ASN A 124 2.85 7.23 -4.15
CA ASN A 124 1.60 6.59 -3.77
C ASN A 124 0.58 6.77 -4.91
N LEU A 125 -0.36 5.86 -4.99
CA LEU A 125 -1.38 5.92 -6.05
C LEU A 125 -2.67 6.54 -5.52
N MET A 126 -3.41 7.17 -6.43
CA MET A 126 -4.77 7.66 -6.18
C MET A 126 -5.69 7.36 -7.34
N THR A 127 -6.97 7.23 -7.07
CA THR A 127 -8.01 7.08 -8.11
C THR A 127 -9.17 8.00 -7.83
N LYS A 128 -9.83 8.44 -8.90
CA LYS A 128 -11.01 9.29 -8.79
C LYS A 128 -12.15 8.56 -8.10
N ILE A 129 -12.81 9.22 -7.15
CA ILE A 129 -14.00 8.70 -6.51
C ILE A 129 -15.17 8.84 -7.50
N LYS A 130 -15.76 7.71 -7.89
CA LYS A 130 -16.89 7.64 -8.83
C LYS A 130 -18.23 7.68 -8.09
N ASP A 131 -18.31 7.01 -6.91
CA ASP A 131 -19.52 7.00 -6.08
C ASP A 131 -19.50 8.15 -5.06
N PRO A 132 -20.48 9.07 -5.11
CA PRO A 132 -20.58 10.15 -4.12
C PRO A 132 -20.65 9.69 -2.66
N VAL A 133 -21.13 8.46 -2.39
CA VAL A 133 -21.15 7.87 -1.06
C VAL A 133 -19.73 7.70 -0.51
N ASP A 134 -18.76 7.35 -1.34
CA ASP A 134 -17.37 7.23 -0.93
C ASP A 134 -16.73 8.57 -0.50
N VAL A 135 -17.27 9.70 -0.97
CA VAL A 135 -16.79 11.04 -0.57
C VAL A 135 -17.03 11.29 0.92
N VAL A 136 -18.19 10.87 1.42
CA VAL A 136 -18.56 11.05 2.85
C VAL A 136 -18.18 9.85 3.71
N ASN A 137 -17.74 8.75 3.11
CA ASN A 137 -17.35 7.53 3.80
C ASN A 137 -15.99 7.71 4.50
N PHE A 138 -15.96 7.70 5.82
CA PHE A 138 -14.72 7.85 6.61
C PHE A 138 -13.76 6.65 6.49
N THR A 139 -14.21 5.51 5.99
CA THR A 139 -13.33 4.35 5.75
C THR A 139 -12.50 4.51 4.48
N VAL A 140 -12.86 5.46 3.61
CA VAL A 140 -12.18 5.79 2.36
C VAL A 140 -11.33 7.06 2.57
N PRO A 141 -10.00 6.97 2.67
CA PRO A 141 -9.14 8.15 2.78
C PRO A 141 -9.19 8.99 1.50
N LYS A 142 -9.51 10.29 1.65
CA LYS A 142 -9.45 11.27 0.57
C LYS A 142 -8.03 11.79 0.43
N VAL A 143 -7.56 11.90 -0.80
CA VAL A 143 -6.23 12.40 -1.16
C VAL A 143 -6.36 13.83 -1.67
N ILE A 144 -5.58 14.73 -1.11
CA ILE A 144 -5.48 16.13 -1.53
C ILE A 144 -4.06 16.38 -2.01
N THR A 145 -3.93 16.77 -3.26
CA THR A 145 -2.63 17.09 -3.89
C THR A 145 -2.60 18.55 -4.34
N ASN A 146 -1.38 19.04 -4.59
CA ASN A 146 -1.18 20.27 -5.34
C ASN A 146 -1.26 20.02 -6.86
N ALA A 147 -1.01 21.05 -7.66
CA ALA A 147 -1.07 20.98 -9.13
C ALA A 147 -0.06 19.99 -9.75
N ASP A 148 1.04 19.70 -9.07
CA ASP A 148 2.08 18.75 -9.49
C ASP A 148 1.81 17.32 -8.99
N ASN A 149 0.62 17.05 -8.47
CA ASN A 149 0.25 15.79 -7.80
C ASN A 149 1.15 15.44 -6.61
N ILE A 150 1.71 16.44 -5.92
CA ILE A 150 2.39 16.21 -4.64
C ILE A 150 1.36 16.23 -3.51
N GLY A 151 1.42 15.21 -2.66
CA GLY A 151 0.52 15.08 -1.51
C GLY A 151 0.60 16.27 -0.56
N VAL A 152 -0.54 16.91 -0.33
CA VAL A 152 -0.70 17.99 0.64
C VAL A 152 -1.28 17.44 1.93
N TYR A 153 -2.31 16.61 1.82
CA TYR A 153 -2.98 16.01 2.97
C TYR A 153 -3.79 14.78 2.57
N LEU A 154 -3.97 13.87 3.52
CA LEU A 154 -4.95 12.78 3.43
C LEU A 154 -5.86 12.84 4.64
N THR A 155 -7.14 12.59 4.42
CA THR A 155 -8.12 12.62 5.50
C THR A 155 -9.27 11.66 5.29
N ARG A 156 -9.84 11.18 6.39
CA ARG A 156 -11.09 10.40 6.39
C ARG A 156 -12.32 11.29 6.28
N SER A 157 -12.18 12.59 6.57
CA SER A 157 -13.24 13.59 6.38
C SER A 157 -13.44 13.91 4.91
N THR A 158 -14.60 14.48 4.56
CA THR A 158 -14.82 15.08 3.24
C THR A 158 -13.98 16.34 3.12
N ALA A 159 -12.95 16.31 2.28
CA ALA A 159 -12.08 17.45 2.00
C ALA A 159 -11.53 17.35 0.56
N PRO A 160 -11.34 18.51 -0.13
CA PRO A 160 -11.70 19.87 0.31
C PRO A 160 -13.22 20.09 0.34
N TYR A 161 -13.66 21.10 1.11
CA TYR A 161 -15.09 21.50 1.11
C TYR A 161 -15.40 22.35 -0.13
N PRO A 162 -16.37 21.96 -1.00
CA PRO A 162 -16.57 22.60 -2.29
C PRO A 162 -17.43 23.87 -2.19
N LYS A 163 -16.98 24.85 -1.39
CA LYS A 163 -17.74 26.09 -1.19
C LYS A 163 -17.82 26.96 -2.46
N GLY A 164 -16.74 26.94 -3.26
CA GLY A 164 -16.61 27.83 -4.42
C GLY A 164 -16.88 27.17 -5.76
N SER A 165 -16.92 25.85 -5.84
CA SER A 165 -17.16 25.10 -7.07
C SER A 165 -17.72 23.71 -6.73
N ILE A 166 -18.60 23.20 -7.61
CA ILE A 166 -19.15 21.85 -7.55
C ILE A 166 -18.42 20.88 -8.49
N ASP A 167 -17.50 21.39 -9.32
CA ASP A 167 -16.82 20.60 -10.35
C ASP A 167 -15.51 19.96 -9.84
N TYR A 168 -15.30 19.91 -8.52
CA TYR A 168 -14.13 19.29 -7.93
C TYR A 168 -14.21 17.76 -7.98
N SER A 169 -13.19 17.11 -8.53
CA SER A 169 -13.03 15.67 -8.49
C SER A 169 -12.35 15.23 -7.20
N TYR A 170 -13.03 14.40 -6.41
CA TYR A 170 -12.42 13.80 -5.23
C TYR A 170 -11.59 12.58 -5.60
N TYR A 171 -10.48 12.39 -4.91
CA TYR A 171 -9.60 11.24 -5.09
C TYR A 171 -9.51 10.42 -3.80
N LYS A 172 -9.47 9.11 -3.95
CA LYS A 172 -9.18 8.17 -2.86
C LYS A 172 -7.81 7.53 -3.02
N GLN A 173 -7.22 7.17 -1.90
CA GLN A 173 -5.94 6.47 -1.87
C GLN A 173 -6.09 5.06 -2.44
N VAL A 174 -5.13 4.67 -3.29
CA VAL A 174 -4.88 3.29 -3.67
C VAL A 174 -3.63 2.83 -2.93
N CYS A 175 -3.74 1.75 -2.16
CA CYS A 175 -2.72 1.34 -1.19
C CYS A 175 -1.55 0.59 -1.84
N VAL A 176 -0.99 1.17 -2.91
CA VAL A 176 0.29 0.78 -3.51
C VAL A 176 1.26 1.94 -3.35
N TYR A 177 2.45 1.65 -2.82
CA TYR A 177 3.45 2.66 -2.50
C TYR A 177 4.82 2.24 -3.03
N GLY A 178 5.58 3.16 -3.58
CA GLY A 178 7.00 2.99 -3.85
C GLY A 178 7.84 3.74 -2.82
N PHE A 179 8.87 3.10 -2.28
CA PHE A 179 9.76 3.69 -1.29
C PHE A 179 11.23 3.47 -1.65
N LYS A 180 12.03 4.54 -1.66
CA LYS A 180 13.48 4.43 -1.60
C LYS A 180 13.92 3.91 -0.23
N PRO A 181 15.09 3.26 -0.12
CA PRO A 181 15.61 2.77 1.17
C PRO A 181 15.66 3.83 2.27
N GLU A 182 16.05 5.06 1.92
CA GLU A 182 16.17 6.20 2.84
C GLU A 182 14.81 6.59 3.42
N ALA A 183 13.76 6.58 2.60
CA ALA A 183 12.39 6.84 3.06
C ALA A 183 11.93 5.78 4.07
N LEU A 184 12.18 4.49 3.79
CA LEU A 184 11.86 3.41 4.74
C LEU A 184 12.67 3.52 6.03
N GLN A 185 13.95 3.87 5.94
CA GLN A 185 14.78 4.08 7.13
C GLN A 185 14.22 5.22 7.99
N PHE A 186 13.86 6.34 7.38
CA PHE A 186 13.20 7.44 8.07
C PHE A 186 11.91 6.97 8.76
N TYR A 187 11.03 6.27 8.03
CA TYR A 187 9.76 5.80 8.57
C TYR A 187 9.95 4.93 9.83
N CYS A 188 10.85 3.95 9.75
CA CYS A 188 11.09 3.01 10.85
C CYS A 188 11.79 3.64 12.07
N SER A 189 12.54 4.73 11.88
CA SER A 189 13.25 5.43 12.97
C SER A 189 12.46 6.58 13.58
N SER A 190 11.37 7.00 12.93
CA SER A 190 10.56 8.14 13.37
C SER A 190 9.34 7.70 14.16
N PRO A 191 8.96 8.43 15.21
CA PRO A 191 7.70 8.18 15.92
C PRO A 191 6.51 8.51 15.01
N ARG A 192 5.36 7.93 15.32
CA ARG A 192 4.10 8.32 14.67
C ARG A 192 3.82 9.81 14.86
N GLY A 193 3.48 10.47 13.76
CA GLY A 193 3.06 11.87 13.78
C GLY A 193 1.70 12.06 14.45
N LYS A 194 1.37 13.31 14.76
CA LYS A 194 0.08 13.66 15.38
C LYS A 194 -1.08 13.41 14.43
N ILE A 195 -0.93 13.84 13.18
CA ILE A 195 -1.97 13.70 12.16
C ILE A 195 -2.08 12.23 11.74
N GLU A 196 -0.95 11.55 11.51
CA GLU A 196 -0.94 10.10 11.25
C GLU A 196 -1.71 9.33 12.34
N SER A 197 -1.52 9.72 13.61
CA SER A 197 -2.15 9.03 14.74
C SER A 197 -3.66 9.25 14.82
N ILE A 198 -4.16 10.40 14.40
CA ILE A 198 -5.58 10.76 14.42
C ILE A 198 -6.30 10.16 13.21
N GLU A 199 -5.73 10.31 12.02
CA GLU A 199 -6.33 9.83 10.76
C GLU A 199 -6.11 8.32 10.57
N ASP A 200 -5.13 7.73 11.26
CA ASP A 200 -4.68 6.34 11.09
C ASP A 200 -4.35 6.01 9.63
N ILE A 201 -3.51 6.86 9.01
CA ILE A 201 -3.05 6.78 7.63
C ILE A 201 -1.53 6.89 7.61
N GLU A 202 -0.84 5.78 7.30
CA GLU A 202 0.62 5.64 7.42
C GLU A 202 1.43 6.67 6.63
N ILE A 203 0.98 7.03 5.42
CA ILE A 203 1.70 7.95 4.52
C ILE A 203 1.78 9.38 5.09
N LEU A 204 0.90 9.74 6.02
CA LEU A 204 0.91 11.04 6.67
C LEU A 204 2.18 11.30 7.47
N ARG A 205 2.87 10.26 8.00
CA ARG A 205 4.15 10.41 8.68
C ARG A 205 5.18 11.15 7.82
N PHE A 206 5.21 10.80 6.53
CA PHE A 206 6.12 11.46 5.59
C PHE A 206 5.72 12.91 5.31
N ILE A 207 4.42 13.16 5.10
CA ILE A 207 3.89 14.50 4.81
C ILE A 207 4.11 15.43 6.01
N GLU A 208 3.85 14.95 7.25
CA GLU A 208 4.10 15.70 8.48
C GLU A 208 5.58 16.06 8.65
N ALA A 209 6.48 15.21 8.16
CA ALA A 209 7.93 15.43 8.19
C ALA A 209 8.46 16.26 7.01
N GLY A 210 7.60 16.73 6.11
CA GLY A 210 7.97 17.56 4.97
C GLY A 210 8.49 16.78 3.76
N TYR A 211 8.34 15.47 3.73
CA TYR A 211 8.67 14.68 2.54
C TYR A 211 7.67 14.95 1.41
N ARG A 212 8.18 15.00 0.19
CA ARG A 212 7.34 15.06 -1.01
C ARG A 212 6.89 13.65 -1.36
N VAL A 213 5.60 13.41 -1.29
CA VAL A 213 4.97 12.17 -1.75
C VAL A 213 4.35 12.44 -3.12
N GLN A 214 4.88 11.82 -4.17
CA GLN A 214 4.33 11.93 -5.52
C GLN A 214 3.13 11.00 -5.64
N TYR A 215 1.97 11.55 -5.99
CA TYR A 215 0.77 10.78 -6.30
C TYR A 215 0.66 10.55 -7.80
N ILE A 216 0.27 9.33 -8.17
CA ILE A 216 0.00 8.95 -9.56
C ILE A 216 -1.48 8.55 -9.66
N GLU A 217 -2.20 9.20 -10.57
CA GLU A 217 -3.58 8.84 -10.84
C GLU A 217 -3.63 7.52 -11.62
N VAL A 218 -4.50 6.62 -11.16
CA VAL A 218 -4.76 5.33 -11.80
C VAL A 218 -6.27 5.14 -11.98
N ASP A 219 -6.67 4.48 -13.02
CA ASP A 219 -8.05 4.00 -13.17
C ASP A 219 -8.13 2.58 -12.60
N SER A 220 -8.14 2.48 -11.27
CA SER A 220 -8.16 1.21 -10.55
C SER A 220 -9.49 1.04 -9.86
N GLU A 221 -10.19 -0.04 -10.20
CA GLU A 221 -11.42 -0.48 -9.53
C GLU A 221 -11.17 -1.69 -8.62
N THR A 222 -9.94 -1.85 -8.12
CA THR A 222 -9.62 -2.98 -7.25
C THR A 222 -10.47 -2.95 -5.99
N VAL A 223 -11.03 -4.12 -5.66
CA VAL A 223 -11.85 -4.31 -4.45
C VAL A 223 -11.01 -5.00 -3.41
N ALA A 224 -10.76 -4.30 -2.30
CA ALA A 224 -10.11 -4.91 -1.15
C ALA A 224 -11.08 -5.83 -0.41
N VAL A 225 -10.63 -7.04 -0.08
CA VAL A 225 -11.37 -7.98 0.78
C VAL A 225 -11.25 -7.52 2.23
N LEU A 226 -12.23 -6.78 2.72
CA LEU A 226 -12.23 -6.24 4.08
C LEU A 226 -12.90 -7.16 5.12
N SER A 227 -13.78 -8.06 4.67
CA SER A 227 -14.53 -9.01 5.50
C SER A 227 -15.01 -10.20 4.67
N LEU A 228 -15.56 -11.23 5.32
CA LEU A 228 -16.12 -12.43 4.66
C LEU A 228 -17.21 -12.15 3.62
N ILE A 229 -17.87 -11.00 3.72
CA ILE A 229 -18.94 -10.63 2.77
C ILE A 229 -18.41 -10.31 1.36
N HIS A 230 -17.07 -10.13 1.21
CA HIS A 230 -16.42 -9.84 -0.07
C HIS A 230 -15.86 -11.10 -0.77
N ILE A 231 -15.97 -12.25 -0.13
CA ILE A 231 -15.60 -13.57 -0.64
C ILE A 231 -16.89 -14.39 -0.95
#